data_b58e6de8868b84b839de9ef5a1a8aaaa
#
_entry.id   b58e6de8868b84b839de9ef5a1a8aaaa
#
_cell.length_a   1.000
_cell.length_b   1.000
_cell.length_c   1.000
_cell.angle_alpha   90.00
_cell.angle_beta   90.00
_cell.angle_gamma   90.00
#
_symmetry.space_group_name_H-M   'P 1'
#
loop_
_entity.id
_entity.type
_entity.pdbx_description
1 polymer ?
#
loop_
_entity_poly.entity_id
_entity_poly.type
_entity_poly.pdbx_seq_one_letter_code
_entity_poly.pdbx_strand_id
1 'polypeptide(L)'
;MMYYDLSKHCSVIGKVIKKPDRSFSFLAYLLKGKNNVLIDTVPERSSELFIKELTDQLPLSSLNALILNHSENDHSGALGLLLAQKPELPIYCTPACKVRLSGDYPKANFIPVEHGSFIKLGEYTFRFIHTPGLHWEDNMVTFLEEDETLFSNDLFGQYLGAEPPVDRGFTKEEILSGVTSYFEKVFQAASAEERGILASILELPTKCIAPGHGVILEKHFETVLSFYRQECVIAI
;
A
#
# COMPACT_ATOMS: atom_id res chain seq x y z
N MET A 1 17.65 4.70 -0.14
CA MET A 1 16.41 4.07 0.31
C MET A 1 16.25 4.43 1.77
N MET A 2 15.06 4.63 2.24
CA MET A 2 14.74 4.93 3.63
C MET A 2 14.18 3.66 4.28
N TYR A 3 14.57 3.43 5.53
CA TYR A 3 13.97 2.44 6.42
C TYR A 3 13.55 3.13 7.71
N TYR A 4 12.36 2.79 8.22
CA TYR A 4 11.86 3.34 9.47
C TYR A 4 10.93 2.32 10.17
N ASP A 5 11.16 2.07 11.45
CA ASP A 5 10.29 1.21 12.26
C ASP A 5 9.04 2.01 12.68
N LEU A 6 7.91 1.62 12.15
CA LEU A 6 6.61 2.20 12.45
C LEU A 6 6.10 1.68 13.81
N SER A 7 6.28 0.39 14.03
CA SER A 7 5.96 -0.29 15.28
C SER A 7 7.00 -1.39 15.57
N LYS A 8 6.81 -2.13 16.65
CA LYS A 8 7.65 -3.29 16.98
C LYS A 8 7.66 -4.36 15.87
N HIS A 9 6.59 -4.43 15.08
CA HIS A 9 6.39 -5.49 14.11
C HIS A 9 6.33 -4.98 12.66
N CYS A 10 6.01 -3.72 12.45
CA CYS A 10 5.86 -3.12 11.13
C CYS A 10 6.94 -2.07 10.87
N SER A 11 7.58 -2.17 9.74
CA SER A 11 8.56 -1.21 9.24
C SER A 11 8.17 -0.76 7.84
N VAL A 12 8.54 0.46 7.46
CA VAL A 12 8.38 0.98 6.11
C VAL A 12 9.75 1.04 5.42
N ILE A 13 9.78 0.59 4.17
CA ILE A 13 10.92 0.72 3.26
C ILE A 13 10.45 1.55 2.08
N GLY A 14 11.12 2.64 1.79
CA GLY A 14 10.62 3.51 0.74
C GLY A 14 11.59 4.59 0.29
N LYS A 15 11.10 5.44 -0.59
CA LYS A 15 11.86 6.56 -1.13
C LYS A 15 11.01 7.81 -1.19
N VAL A 16 11.52 8.90 -0.64
CA VAL A 16 10.93 10.23 -0.80
C VAL A 16 11.58 10.94 -1.98
N ILE A 17 10.76 11.51 -2.84
CA ILE A 17 11.17 12.37 -3.95
C ILE A 17 10.73 13.79 -3.64
N LYS A 18 11.69 14.69 -3.49
CA LYS A 18 11.44 16.12 -3.29
C LYS A 18 11.57 16.84 -4.61
N LYS A 19 10.53 17.57 -5.00
CA LYS A 19 10.50 18.50 -6.14
C LYS A 19 10.28 19.92 -5.62
N PRO A 20 10.56 20.98 -6.40
CA PRO A 20 10.38 22.36 -5.97
C PRO A 20 8.96 22.70 -5.50
N ASP A 21 7.97 22.10 -6.13
CA ASP A 21 6.53 22.37 -5.95
C ASP A 21 5.81 21.32 -5.10
N ARG A 22 6.39 20.13 -4.91
CA ARG A 22 5.75 19.03 -4.16
C ARG A 22 6.75 17.98 -3.72
N SER A 23 6.39 17.22 -2.69
CA SER A 23 7.05 15.97 -2.32
C SER A 23 6.17 14.78 -2.66
N PHE A 24 6.78 13.64 -2.88
CA PHE A 24 6.09 12.39 -3.20
C PHE A 24 6.90 11.22 -2.65
N SER A 25 6.26 10.13 -2.29
CA SER A 25 6.94 8.93 -1.80
C SER A 25 6.48 7.68 -2.52
N PHE A 26 7.30 6.63 -2.46
CA PHE A 26 6.95 5.25 -2.77
C PHE A 26 7.24 4.44 -1.51
N LEU A 27 6.22 3.82 -0.93
CA LEU A 27 6.29 3.13 0.34
C LEU A 27 5.85 1.68 0.20
N ALA A 28 6.64 0.80 0.76
CA ALA A 28 6.34 -0.62 0.94
C ALA A 28 6.51 -0.97 2.42
N TYR A 29 5.85 -2.00 2.90
CA TYR A 29 5.80 -2.30 4.33
C TYR A 29 6.28 -3.72 4.61
N LEU A 30 7.11 -3.87 5.63
CA LEU A 30 7.63 -5.15 6.09
C LEU A 30 7.07 -5.46 7.48
N LEU A 31 6.27 -6.50 7.58
CA LEU A 31 5.83 -7.07 8.84
C LEU A 31 6.77 -8.20 9.25
N LYS A 32 7.36 -8.09 10.44
CA LYS A 32 8.31 -9.05 11.00
C LYS A 32 7.70 -9.84 12.14
N GLY A 33 7.77 -11.18 12.08
CA GLY A 33 7.21 -12.04 13.09
C GLY A 33 7.56 -13.52 12.86
N LYS A 34 6.67 -14.42 13.24
CA LYS A 34 6.79 -15.84 12.88
C LYS A 34 6.76 -16.05 11.37
N ASN A 35 5.92 -15.25 10.71
CA ASN A 35 5.91 -15.11 9.25
C ASN A 35 6.25 -13.67 8.92
N ASN A 36 7.28 -13.47 8.10
CA ASN A 36 7.62 -12.15 7.58
C ASN A 36 6.83 -11.91 6.30
N VAL A 37 6.09 -10.81 6.27
CA VAL A 37 5.21 -10.45 5.15
C VAL A 37 5.63 -9.10 4.61
N LEU A 38 5.86 -9.03 3.30
CA LEU A 38 6.06 -7.78 2.58
C LEU A 38 4.74 -7.33 1.97
N ILE A 39 4.43 -6.05 2.04
CA ILE A 39 3.24 -5.44 1.41
C ILE A 39 3.72 -4.39 0.42
N ASP A 40 3.39 -4.62 -0.85
CA ASP A 40 3.83 -3.87 -2.02
C ASP A 40 5.37 -3.81 -2.16
N THR A 41 5.82 -3.17 -3.21
CA THR A 41 7.23 -2.90 -3.49
C THR A 41 7.41 -1.45 -3.95
N VAL A 42 8.43 -1.17 -4.73
CA VAL A 42 8.78 0.18 -5.22
C VAL A 42 8.99 0.15 -6.72
N PRO A 43 9.07 1.32 -7.41
CA PRO A 43 9.37 1.37 -8.84
C PRO A 43 10.63 0.59 -9.21
N GLU A 44 10.62 -0.05 -10.37
CA GLU A 44 11.73 -0.83 -10.92
C GLU A 44 13.08 -0.10 -10.84
N ARG A 45 13.11 1.18 -11.19
CA ARG A 45 14.32 2.04 -11.09
C ARG A 45 14.90 2.17 -9.68
N SER A 46 14.19 1.73 -8.66
CA SER A 46 14.59 1.75 -7.25
C SER A 46 14.74 0.34 -6.67
N SER A 47 14.49 -0.70 -7.45
CA SER A 47 14.40 -2.08 -7.01
C SER A 47 15.69 -2.61 -6.38
N GLU A 48 16.86 -2.32 -6.96
CA GLU A 48 18.15 -2.76 -6.41
C GLU A 48 18.40 -2.20 -5.01
N LEU A 49 18.13 -0.90 -4.82
CA LEU A 49 18.27 -0.26 -3.52
C LEU A 49 17.23 -0.78 -2.52
N PHE A 50 16.03 -1.09 -3.00
CA PHE A 50 14.97 -1.67 -2.19
C PHE A 50 15.33 -3.08 -1.72
N ILE A 51 15.79 -3.95 -2.62
CA ILE A 51 16.22 -5.31 -2.28
C ILE A 51 17.39 -5.27 -1.30
N LYS A 52 18.37 -4.37 -1.53
CA LYS A 52 19.48 -4.19 -0.58
C LYS A 52 18.95 -3.81 0.81
N GLU A 53 18.10 -2.81 0.91
CA GLU A 53 17.53 -2.37 2.19
C GLU A 53 16.74 -3.50 2.87
N LEU A 54 15.90 -4.21 2.11
CA LEU A 54 15.13 -5.35 2.61
C LEU A 54 16.06 -6.46 3.14
N THR A 55 17.14 -6.77 2.43
CA THR A 55 18.11 -7.81 2.85
C THR A 55 18.97 -7.38 4.03
N ASP A 56 19.19 -6.10 4.23
CA ASP A 56 19.84 -5.55 5.43
C ASP A 56 18.94 -5.76 6.68
N GLN A 57 17.61 -5.90 6.50
CA GLN A 57 16.65 -6.13 7.59
C GLN A 57 16.38 -7.61 7.87
N LEU A 58 16.35 -8.45 6.84
CA LEU A 58 16.15 -9.90 6.98
C LEU A 58 16.64 -10.66 5.74
N PRO A 59 17.12 -11.89 5.91
CA PRO A 59 17.44 -12.75 4.76
C PRO A 59 16.18 -12.99 3.90
N LEU A 60 16.25 -12.87 2.57
CA LEU A 60 15.09 -13.12 1.69
C LEU A 60 14.52 -14.54 1.83
N SER A 61 15.35 -15.51 2.23
CA SER A 61 14.88 -16.88 2.55
C SER A 61 13.83 -16.89 3.66
N SER A 62 13.85 -15.92 4.58
CA SER A 62 12.89 -15.80 5.68
C SER A 62 11.64 -15.00 5.33
N LEU A 63 11.54 -14.39 4.14
CA LEU A 63 10.32 -13.75 3.67
C LEU A 63 9.30 -14.82 3.32
N ASN A 64 8.14 -14.83 3.95
CA ASN A 64 7.14 -15.88 3.81
C ASN A 64 6.06 -15.56 2.78
N ALA A 65 5.77 -14.29 2.55
CA ALA A 65 4.76 -13.85 1.60
C ALA A 65 5.01 -12.42 1.11
N LEU A 66 4.52 -12.13 -0.08
CA LEU A 66 4.27 -10.80 -0.60
C LEU A 66 2.76 -10.61 -0.73
N ILE A 67 2.21 -9.53 -0.22
CA ILE A 67 0.87 -9.04 -0.55
C ILE A 67 1.08 -7.91 -1.55
N LEU A 68 0.45 -8.01 -2.72
CA LEU A 68 0.57 -7.03 -3.78
C LEU A 68 -0.81 -6.42 -4.03
N ASN A 69 -1.00 -5.19 -3.54
CA ASN A 69 -2.28 -4.50 -3.62
C ASN A 69 -2.58 -3.97 -5.04
N HIS A 70 -1.54 -3.76 -5.86
CA HIS A 70 -1.66 -3.21 -7.20
C HIS A 70 -0.51 -3.64 -8.11
N SER A 71 -0.78 -3.84 -9.39
CA SER A 71 0.22 -4.29 -10.36
C SER A 71 1.04 -3.18 -11.01
N GLU A 72 0.70 -1.90 -10.79
CA GLU A 72 1.46 -0.80 -11.39
C GLU A 72 2.94 -0.84 -10.97
N ASN A 73 3.82 -0.39 -11.87
CA ASN A 73 5.28 -0.54 -11.70
C ASN A 73 5.81 0.08 -10.39
N ASP A 74 5.17 1.12 -9.91
CA ASP A 74 5.61 1.78 -8.67
C ASP A 74 5.25 1.03 -7.38
N HIS A 75 4.42 -0.01 -7.48
CA HIS A 75 4.09 -0.95 -6.40
C HIS A 75 4.60 -2.37 -6.64
N SER A 76 4.88 -2.73 -7.89
CA SER A 76 5.31 -4.08 -8.28
C SER A 76 6.73 -4.16 -8.87
N GLY A 77 7.39 -3.02 -9.08
CA GLY A 77 8.62 -2.96 -9.88
C GLY A 77 9.82 -3.72 -9.34
N ALA A 78 9.85 -4.03 -8.04
CA ALA A 78 10.90 -4.88 -7.50
C ALA A 78 10.59 -6.39 -7.58
N LEU A 79 9.42 -6.79 -8.10
CA LEU A 79 8.99 -8.19 -8.17
C LEU A 79 9.97 -9.08 -8.92
N GLY A 80 10.53 -8.62 -10.05
CA GLY A 80 11.51 -9.37 -10.82
C GLY A 80 12.75 -9.75 -10.03
N LEU A 81 13.31 -8.81 -9.26
CA LEU A 81 14.48 -9.08 -8.41
C LEU A 81 14.15 -9.95 -7.19
N LEU A 82 12.94 -9.82 -6.62
CA LEU A 82 12.47 -10.71 -5.56
C LEU A 82 12.36 -12.15 -6.06
N LEU A 83 11.69 -12.36 -7.19
CA LEU A 83 11.49 -13.69 -7.78
C LEU A 83 12.78 -14.33 -8.30
N ALA A 84 13.76 -13.52 -8.76
CA ALA A 84 15.07 -14.03 -9.13
C ALA A 84 15.81 -14.66 -7.94
N GLN A 85 15.58 -14.18 -6.72
CA GLN A 85 16.22 -14.68 -5.50
C GLN A 85 15.32 -15.65 -4.69
N LYS A 86 14.00 -15.55 -4.84
CA LYS A 86 13.01 -16.39 -4.17
C LYS A 86 11.87 -16.76 -5.13
N PRO A 87 12.09 -17.67 -6.09
CA PRO A 87 11.11 -18.00 -7.14
C PRO A 87 9.78 -18.56 -6.61
N GLU A 88 9.81 -19.21 -5.46
CA GLU A 88 8.64 -19.84 -4.83
C GLU A 88 7.82 -18.89 -3.93
N LEU A 89 8.21 -17.61 -3.82
CA LEU A 89 7.54 -16.65 -2.93
C LEU A 89 6.03 -16.59 -3.22
N PRO A 90 5.17 -16.90 -2.23
CA PRO A 90 3.74 -16.73 -2.36
C PRO A 90 3.37 -15.25 -2.52
N ILE A 91 2.58 -14.91 -3.55
CA ILE A 91 2.15 -13.55 -3.86
C ILE A 91 0.64 -13.49 -3.79
N TYR A 92 0.11 -12.90 -2.73
CA TYR A 92 -1.32 -12.67 -2.55
C TYR A 92 -1.71 -11.39 -3.29
N CYS A 93 -2.68 -11.48 -4.21
CA CYS A 93 -3.11 -10.35 -5.03
C CYS A 93 -4.54 -10.57 -5.55
N THR A 94 -5.13 -9.58 -6.20
CA THR A 94 -6.43 -9.78 -6.87
C THR A 94 -6.30 -10.70 -8.09
N PRO A 95 -7.39 -11.34 -8.54
CA PRO A 95 -7.40 -12.08 -9.80
C PRO A 95 -6.95 -11.23 -11.00
N ALA A 96 -7.35 -9.96 -11.05
CA ALA A 96 -6.96 -9.03 -12.12
C ALA A 96 -5.45 -8.72 -12.09
N CYS A 97 -4.87 -8.49 -10.91
CA CYS A 97 -3.43 -8.29 -10.73
C CYS A 97 -2.64 -9.52 -11.22
N LYS A 98 -3.07 -10.73 -10.85
CA LYS A 98 -2.47 -11.97 -11.37
C LYS A 98 -2.49 -12.01 -12.90
N VAL A 99 -3.63 -11.70 -13.54
CA VAL A 99 -3.75 -11.72 -15.00
C VAL A 99 -2.76 -10.75 -15.64
N ARG A 100 -2.65 -9.53 -15.09
CA ARG A 100 -1.74 -8.49 -15.62
C ARG A 100 -0.26 -8.89 -15.54
N LEU A 101 0.14 -9.52 -14.43
CA LEU A 101 1.56 -9.86 -14.17
C LEU A 101 1.98 -11.24 -14.67
N SER A 102 1.05 -12.14 -14.96
CA SER A 102 1.37 -13.53 -15.38
C SER A 102 2.10 -13.60 -16.73
N GLY A 103 1.95 -12.60 -17.61
CA GLY A 103 2.68 -12.52 -18.86
C GLY A 103 4.19 -12.35 -18.65
N ASP A 104 4.56 -11.45 -17.74
CA ASP A 104 5.95 -11.14 -17.41
C ASP A 104 6.55 -12.16 -16.42
N TYR A 105 5.70 -12.73 -15.54
CA TYR A 105 6.13 -13.67 -14.50
C TYR A 105 5.34 -14.99 -14.55
N PRO A 106 5.45 -15.79 -15.63
CA PRO A 106 4.59 -16.97 -15.84
C PRO A 106 4.82 -18.10 -14.84
N LYS A 107 5.92 -18.08 -14.08
CA LYS A 107 6.28 -19.09 -13.08
C LYS A 107 6.05 -18.60 -11.65
N ALA A 108 5.61 -17.36 -11.45
CA ALA A 108 5.39 -16.81 -10.13
C ALA A 108 4.21 -17.48 -9.42
N ASN A 109 4.33 -17.66 -8.13
CA ASN A 109 3.31 -18.29 -7.29
C ASN A 109 2.23 -17.26 -6.88
N PHE A 110 1.43 -16.80 -7.84
CA PHE A 110 0.30 -15.90 -7.58
C PHE A 110 -0.86 -16.65 -6.94
N ILE A 111 -1.28 -16.19 -5.77
CA ILE A 111 -2.41 -16.69 -4.99
C ILE A 111 -3.52 -15.63 -5.00
N PRO A 112 -4.52 -15.73 -5.90
CA PRO A 112 -5.62 -14.79 -5.92
C PRO A 112 -6.42 -14.83 -4.62
N VAL A 113 -6.77 -13.65 -4.11
CA VAL A 113 -7.62 -13.49 -2.93
C VAL A 113 -9.00 -12.98 -3.34
N GLU A 114 -10.03 -13.38 -2.60
CA GLU A 114 -11.40 -12.94 -2.84
C GLU A 114 -11.70 -11.64 -2.06
N HIS A 115 -12.60 -10.82 -2.58
CA HIS A 115 -13.08 -9.63 -1.88
C HIS A 115 -13.69 -9.99 -0.51
N GLY A 116 -13.27 -9.29 0.53
CA GLY A 116 -13.73 -9.52 1.90
C GLY A 116 -13.15 -10.77 2.58
N SER A 117 -12.29 -11.53 1.90
CA SER A 117 -11.66 -12.72 2.48
C SER A 117 -10.61 -12.38 3.53
N PHE A 118 -10.34 -13.36 4.40
CA PHE A 118 -9.32 -13.28 5.45
C PHE A 118 -8.27 -14.35 5.23
N ILE A 119 -7.00 -13.99 5.40
CA ILE A 119 -5.89 -14.94 5.42
C ILE A 119 -5.05 -14.71 6.67
N LYS A 120 -4.72 -15.80 7.36
CA LYS A 120 -3.83 -15.78 8.51
C LYS A 120 -2.42 -16.22 8.11
N LEU A 121 -1.44 -15.36 8.31
CA LEU A 121 -0.02 -15.61 8.10
C LEU A 121 0.73 -15.44 9.43
N GLY A 122 0.99 -16.56 10.10
CA GLY A 122 1.58 -16.54 11.44
C GLY A 122 0.63 -15.93 12.47
N GLU A 123 1.05 -14.82 13.08
CA GLU A 123 0.25 -14.03 14.03
C GLU A 123 -0.66 -13.00 13.37
N TYR A 124 -0.47 -12.71 12.08
CA TYR A 124 -1.17 -11.65 11.35
C TYR A 124 -2.39 -12.18 10.63
N THR A 125 -3.52 -11.48 10.77
CA THR A 125 -4.77 -11.72 10.04
C THR A 125 -5.02 -10.56 9.10
N PHE A 126 -4.97 -10.83 7.81
CA PHE A 126 -5.19 -9.85 6.74
C PHE A 126 -6.58 -10.01 6.17
N ARG A 127 -7.30 -8.90 6.02
CA ARG A 127 -8.56 -8.80 5.30
C ARG A 127 -8.32 -8.06 3.99
N PHE A 128 -8.79 -8.61 2.87
CA PHE A 128 -8.61 -8.06 1.54
C PHE A 128 -9.89 -7.41 1.04
N ILE A 129 -9.82 -6.17 0.59
CA ILE A 129 -10.96 -5.43 0.09
C ILE A 129 -10.60 -4.94 -1.30
N HIS A 130 -11.22 -5.52 -2.33
CA HIS A 130 -11.00 -5.09 -3.71
C HIS A 130 -11.60 -3.71 -3.93
N THR A 131 -10.89 -2.89 -4.69
CA THR A 131 -11.25 -1.51 -5.03
C THR A 131 -11.13 -1.26 -6.53
N PRO A 132 -11.80 -2.08 -7.38
CA PRO A 132 -11.70 -1.95 -8.83
C PRO A 132 -12.14 -0.55 -9.28
N GLY A 133 -11.37 0.05 -10.20
CA GLY A 133 -11.60 1.42 -10.67
C GLY A 133 -11.08 2.53 -9.75
N LEU A 134 -10.60 2.19 -8.55
CA LEU A 134 -9.94 3.13 -7.63
C LEU A 134 -8.43 2.79 -7.51
N HIS A 135 -7.51 3.07 -8.46
CA HIS A 135 -7.74 3.77 -9.73
C HIS A 135 -7.63 2.82 -10.95
N TRP A 136 -7.12 1.60 -10.78
CA TRP A 136 -7.14 0.54 -11.79
C TRP A 136 -8.04 -0.63 -11.34
N GLU A 137 -8.35 -1.52 -12.29
CA GLU A 137 -9.23 -2.67 -12.11
C GLU A 137 -8.70 -3.69 -11.08
N ASP A 138 -7.39 -3.74 -10.91
CA ASP A 138 -6.71 -4.72 -10.08
C ASP A 138 -6.38 -4.25 -8.66
N ASN A 139 -6.81 -3.05 -8.29
CA ASN A 139 -6.56 -2.49 -6.97
C ASN A 139 -7.30 -3.24 -5.86
N MET A 140 -6.61 -3.36 -4.73
CA MET A 140 -7.20 -3.71 -3.44
C MET A 140 -6.52 -2.93 -2.32
N VAL A 141 -7.13 -2.92 -1.17
CA VAL A 141 -6.51 -2.52 0.09
C VAL A 141 -6.45 -3.72 1.03
N THR A 142 -5.45 -3.75 1.89
CA THR A 142 -5.22 -4.81 2.87
C THR A 142 -5.34 -4.25 4.27
N PHE A 143 -6.24 -4.80 5.08
CA PHE A 143 -6.42 -4.41 6.47
C PHE A 143 -5.80 -5.46 7.40
N LEU A 144 -4.94 -5.03 8.31
CA LEU A 144 -4.34 -5.85 9.36
C LEU A 144 -5.21 -5.74 10.62
N GLU A 145 -5.84 -6.85 11.01
CA GLU A 145 -6.81 -6.88 12.09
C GLU A 145 -6.17 -6.59 13.47
N GLU A 146 -4.96 -7.08 13.72
CA GLU A 146 -4.31 -6.99 15.04
C GLU A 146 -3.92 -5.55 15.41
N ASP A 147 -3.46 -4.77 14.43
CA ASP A 147 -2.98 -3.39 14.64
C ASP A 147 -3.99 -2.35 14.13
N GLU A 148 -5.12 -2.80 13.54
CA GLU A 148 -6.12 -1.93 12.89
C GLU A 148 -5.48 -0.95 11.88
N THR A 149 -4.48 -1.48 11.14
CA THR A 149 -3.73 -0.74 10.12
C THR A 149 -4.25 -1.05 8.72
N LEU A 150 -4.57 0.00 7.98
CA LEU A 150 -5.00 -0.10 6.59
C LEU A 150 -3.83 0.19 5.64
N PHE A 151 -3.32 -0.84 4.97
CA PHE A 151 -2.38 -0.71 3.86
C PHE A 151 -3.17 -0.40 2.60
N SER A 152 -3.18 0.87 2.23
CA SER A 152 -4.15 1.40 1.29
C SER A 152 -3.64 1.59 -0.13
N ASN A 153 -2.38 1.30 -0.40
CA ASN A 153 -1.77 1.48 -1.73
C ASN A 153 -1.98 2.93 -2.22
N ASP A 154 -2.58 3.14 -3.40
CA ASP A 154 -2.90 4.48 -3.93
C ASP A 154 -4.00 5.19 -3.15
N LEU A 155 -4.95 4.42 -2.61
CA LEU A 155 -6.05 5.01 -1.87
C LEU A 155 -5.53 5.75 -0.63
N PHE A 156 -6.09 6.92 -0.34
CA PHE A 156 -5.64 7.83 0.71
C PHE A 156 -4.22 8.40 0.51
N GLY A 157 -3.64 8.25 -0.68
CA GLY A 157 -2.36 8.83 -1.05
C GLY A 157 -2.35 10.36 -0.98
N GLN A 158 -1.16 10.95 -0.83
CA GLN A 158 -0.99 12.39 -0.75
C GLN A 158 0.25 12.84 -1.54
N TYR A 159 0.22 14.05 -2.11
CA TYR A 159 1.41 14.71 -2.63
C TYR A 159 2.22 15.37 -1.51
N LEU A 160 2.63 14.54 -0.58
CA LEU A 160 3.48 14.88 0.56
C LEU A 160 4.65 13.90 0.64
N GLY A 161 5.67 14.26 1.40
CA GLY A 161 6.79 13.36 1.68
C GLY A 161 7.65 13.90 2.80
N ALA A 162 7.99 13.04 3.74
CA ALA A 162 8.85 13.32 4.88
C ALA A 162 9.79 12.15 5.17
N GLU A 163 10.82 12.40 5.91
CA GLU A 163 11.73 11.41 6.48
C GLU A 163 11.91 11.72 7.97
N PRO A 164 11.37 10.87 8.87
CA PRO A 164 10.58 9.66 8.62
C PRO A 164 9.22 9.95 7.95
N PRO A 165 8.63 8.97 7.24
CA PRO A 165 7.44 9.18 6.40
C PRO A 165 6.14 9.11 7.22
N VAL A 166 6.04 9.92 8.27
CA VAL A 166 4.89 9.98 9.18
C VAL A 166 4.31 11.38 9.24
N ASP A 167 3.03 11.48 9.55
CA ASP A 167 2.27 12.73 9.53
C ASP A 167 2.46 13.62 10.77
N ARG A 168 3.26 13.20 11.75
CA ARG A 168 3.41 13.88 13.04
C ARG A 168 3.89 15.34 12.93
N GLY A 169 4.66 15.66 11.88
CA GLY A 169 5.20 16.99 11.63
C GLY A 169 4.29 17.90 10.79
N PHE A 170 3.14 17.42 10.34
CA PHE A 170 2.23 18.16 9.47
C PHE A 170 1.05 18.74 10.23
N THR A 171 0.52 19.86 9.74
CA THR A 171 -0.77 20.41 10.15
C THR A 171 -1.91 19.69 9.43
N LYS A 172 -3.13 19.85 9.94
CA LYS A 172 -4.34 19.32 9.30
C LYS A 172 -4.53 19.88 7.89
N GLU A 173 -4.25 21.16 7.71
CA GLU A 173 -4.38 21.89 6.45
C GLU A 173 -3.39 21.38 5.40
N GLU A 174 -2.14 21.10 5.78
CA GLU A 174 -1.13 20.51 4.89
C GLU A 174 -1.53 19.10 4.44
N ILE A 175 -2.01 18.27 5.36
CA ILE A 175 -2.53 16.93 5.03
C ILE A 175 -3.70 17.04 4.06
N LEU A 176 -4.71 17.87 4.36
CA LEU A 176 -5.86 18.05 3.47
C LEU A 176 -5.45 18.56 2.08
N SER A 177 -4.55 19.53 2.00
CA SER A 177 -4.04 20.02 0.71
C SER A 177 -3.37 18.91 -0.10
N GLY A 178 -2.52 18.09 0.53
CA GLY A 178 -1.84 16.97 -0.11
C GLY A 178 -2.81 15.88 -0.60
N VAL A 179 -3.80 15.53 0.23
CA VAL A 179 -4.85 14.56 -0.10
C VAL A 179 -5.74 15.07 -1.23
N THR A 180 -6.25 16.30 -1.13
CA THR A 180 -7.12 16.89 -2.16
C THR A 180 -6.44 16.90 -3.53
N SER A 181 -5.20 17.38 -3.59
CA SER A 181 -4.44 17.44 -4.84
C SER A 181 -4.17 16.05 -5.42
N TYR A 182 -3.98 15.04 -4.57
CA TYR A 182 -3.81 13.65 -5.01
C TYR A 182 -5.13 13.06 -5.51
N PHE A 183 -6.23 13.23 -4.75
CA PHE A 183 -7.57 12.76 -5.08
C PHE A 183 -8.03 13.30 -6.44
N GLU A 184 -7.93 14.62 -6.65
CA GLU A 184 -8.28 15.28 -7.91
C GLU A 184 -7.50 14.69 -9.11
N LYS A 185 -6.24 14.31 -8.90
CA LYS A 185 -5.40 13.78 -9.97
C LYS A 185 -5.66 12.32 -10.27
N VAL A 186 -5.89 11.50 -9.25
CA VAL A 186 -5.91 10.03 -9.35
C VAL A 186 -7.34 9.48 -9.39
N PHE A 187 -8.27 10.06 -8.63
CA PHE A 187 -9.62 9.52 -8.44
C PHE A 187 -10.74 10.40 -9.00
N GLN A 188 -10.43 11.54 -9.65
CA GLN A 188 -11.45 12.43 -10.20
C GLN A 188 -12.37 11.74 -11.21
N ALA A 189 -11.82 10.80 -11.98
CA ALA A 189 -12.57 10.06 -13.01
C ALA A 189 -13.41 8.88 -12.46
N ALA A 190 -13.27 8.54 -11.17
CA ALA A 190 -14.01 7.44 -10.58
C ALA A 190 -15.53 7.71 -10.60
N SER A 191 -16.29 6.71 -11.04
CA SER A 191 -17.77 6.75 -11.07
C SER A 191 -18.37 6.75 -9.66
N ALA A 192 -19.66 7.04 -9.55
CA ALA A 192 -20.38 6.95 -8.29
C ALA A 192 -20.38 5.52 -7.72
N GLU A 193 -20.46 4.50 -8.58
CA GLU A 193 -20.40 3.09 -8.18
C GLU A 193 -19.03 2.73 -7.58
N GLU A 194 -17.94 3.10 -8.24
CA GLU A 194 -16.56 2.91 -7.76
C GLU A 194 -16.34 3.63 -6.44
N ARG A 195 -16.82 4.87 -6.30
CA ARG A 195 -16.78 5.61 -5.03
C ARG A 195 -17.61 4.95 -3.92
N GLY A 196 -18.72 4.27 -4.28
CA GLY A 196 -19.56 3.53 -3.34
C GLY A 196 -18.81 2.39 -2.64
N ILE A 197 -17.78 1.81 -3.28
CA ILE A 197 -16.92 0.78 -2.68
C ILE A 197 -16.20 1.32 -1.44
N LEU A 198 -15.89 2.60 -1.42
CA LEU A 198 -15.19 3.24 -0.30
C LEU A 198 -15.99 3.18 1.01
N ALA A 199 -17.32 3.12 0.97
CA ALA A 199 -18.16 3.12 2.16
C ALA A 199 -17.75 1.99 3.14
N SER A 200 -17.51 0.77 2.63
CA SER A 200 -17.11 -0.36 3.46
C SER A 200 -15.71 -0.20 4.06
N ILE A 201 -14.81 0.53 3.37
CA ILE A 201 -13.46 0.82 3.86
C ILE A 201 -13.50 1.91 4.93
N LEU A 202 -14.35 2.92 4.75
CA LEU A 202 -14.51 4.04 5.69
C LEU A 202 -15.17 3.62 7.03
N GLU A 203 -15.78 2.43 7.09
CA GLU A 203 -16.36 1.82 8.29
C GLU A 203 -15.39 0.90 9.04
N LEU A 204 -14.21 0.61 8.49
CA LEU A 204 -13.21 -0.19 9.19
C LEU A 204 -12.75 0.51 10.47
N PRO A 205 -12.41 -0.26 11.53
CA PRO A 205 -11.89 0.30 12.77
C PRO A 205 -10.42 0.74 12.65
N THR A 206 -10.15 1.60 11.65
CA THR A 206 -8.79 2.00 11.27
C THR A 206 -8.20 2.94 12.31
N LYS A 207 -6.99 2.64 12.77
CA LYS A 207 -6.16 3.51 13.64
C LYS A 207 -4.94 4.10 12.93
N CYS A 208 -4.53 3.47 11.84
CA CYS A 208 -3.40 3.92 11.04
C CYS A 208 -3.70 3.65 9.57
N ILE A 209 -3.42 4.62 8.70
CA ILE A 209 -3.43 4.41 7.24
C ILE A 209 -1.99 4.43 6.75
N ALA A 210 -1.59 3.35 6.09
CA ALA A 210 -0.27 3.11 5.53
C ALA A 210 -0.37 3.10 3.99
N PRO A 211 -0.32 4.28 3.33
CA PRO A 211 -0.50 4.40 1.88
C PRO A 211 0.78 4.05 1.11
N GLY A 212 0.67 3.79 -0.18
CA GLY A 212 1.80 3.66 -1.09
C GLY A 212 2.51 5.00 -1.38
N HIS A 213 1.76 6.11 -1.22
CA HIS A 213 2.22 7.46 -1.54
C HIS A 213 1.90 8.47 -0.45
N GLY A 214 2.85 9.35 -0.17
CA GLY A 214 2.68 10.40 0.83
C GLY A 214 3.34 10.06 2.16
N VAL A 215 2.62 10.27 3.25
CA VAL A 215 3.04 9.96 4.62
C VAL A 215 2.05 9.02 5.29
N ILE A 216 2.54 8.23 6.22
CA ILE A 216 1.72 7.34 7.05
C ILE A 216 0.90 8.21 8.00
N LEU A 217 -0.40 7.94 8.04
CA LEU A 217 -1.37 8.73 8.78
C LEU A 217 -1.68 8.06 10.11
N GLU A 218 -1.03 8.51 11.17
CA GLU A 218 -1.28 8.09 12.55
C GLU A 218 -2.08 9.13 13.33
N LYS A 219 -1.80 10.41 13.10
CA LYS A 219 -2.41 11.54 13.79
C LYS A 219 -3.62 12.11 13.04
N HIS A 220 -3.54 12.13 11.71
CA HIS A 220 -4.52 12.79 10.85
C HIS A 220 -5.38 11.83 10.01
N PHE A 221 -5.37 10.52 10.31
CA PHE A 221 -6.15 9.54 9.53
C PHE A 221 -7.66 9.86 9.54
N GLU A 222 -8.23 10.28 10.67
CA GLU A 222 -9.64 10.68 10.74
C GLU A 222 -9.96 11.92 9.86
N THR A 223 -9.00 12.82 9.71
CA THR A 223 -9.14 13.97 8.81
C THR A 223 -9.27 13.51 7.38
N VAL A 224 -8.45 12.54 6.96
CA VAL A 224 -8.46 11.97 5.61
C VAL A 224 -9.71 11.14 5.38
N LEU A 225 -10.10 10.28 6.34
CA LEU A 225 -11.36 9.53 6.24
C LEU A 225 -12.57 10.45 6.13
N SER A 226 -12.59 11.57 6.88
CA SER A 226 -13.66 12.55 6.80
C SER A 226 -13.72 13.25 5.44
N PHE A 227 -12.57 13.58 4.84
CA PHE A 227 -12.51 14.13 3.48
C PHE A 227 -13.11 13.13 2.46
N TYR A 228 -12.70 11.87 2.49
CA TYR A 228 -13.23 10.86 1.58
C TYR A 228 -14.72 10.59 1.79
N ARG A 229 -15.23 10.63 3.03
CA ARG A 229 -16.68 10.55 3.28
C ARG A 229 -17.44 11.68 2.60
N GLN A 230 -16.92 12.90 2.61
CA GLN A 230 -17.55 14.05 1.95
C GLN A 230 -17.54 13.89 0.42
N GLU A 231 -16.37 13.57 -0.16
CA GLU A 231 -16.23 13.41 -1.61
C GLU A 231 -17.00 12.21 -2.18
N CYS A 232 -17.25 11.17 -1.39
CA CYS A 232 -17.97 9.98 -1.83
C CYS A 232 -19.47 10.05 -1.59
N VAL A 233 -19.94 10.76 -0.55
CA VAL A 233 -21.38 10.88 -0.22
C VAL A 233 -22.09 11.95 -1.06
N ILE A 234 -21.37 12.98 -1.56
CA ILE A 234 -21.95 14.00 -2.44
C ILE A 234 -22.32 13.45 -3.84
N ALA A 235 -21.94 12.23 -4.16
CA ALA A 235 -22.17 11.58 -5.46
C ALA A 235 -23.39 10.62 -5.49
N ILE A 236 -24.24 10.63 -4.43
CA ILE A 236 -25.51 9.88 -4.36
C ILE A 236 -26.68 10.91 -4.40
#